data_62bf50eee76e46a291651705d03903e3
#
_entry.id   62bf50eee76e46a291651705d03903e3
#
_cell.length_a   1.000
_cell.length_b   1.000
_cell.length_c   1.000
_cell.angle_alpha   90.00
_cell.angle_beta   90.00
_cell.angle_gamma   90.00
#
_symmetry.space_group_name_H-M   'P 1'
#
loop_
_entity.id
_entity.type
_entity.pdbx_description
1 polymer ?
#
loop_
_entity_poly.entity_id
_entity_poly.type
_entity_poly.pdbx_seq_one_letter_code
_entity_poly.pdbx_strand_id
1 'polypeptide(L)'
;MSAKTTPKGLKEVTYNDAVARSKEYFGGDELAATVWVSKYALKDSFGHIYESSPEDMHHRIAAEIERIEKNYPNPLSRDEIFALLDHFRYVIPQGGPMTGIGNNLQIASLSNCFVIGHKKPADSYGGIFRMDEEQVQI
;
A
#
# COMPACT_ATOMS: atom_id res chain seq x y z
N MET A 1 -11.42 26.37 6.59
CA MET A 1 -11.09 25.24 7.49
C MET A 1 -12.09 24.14 7.22
N SER A 2 -11.70 23.14 6.44
CA SER A 2 -12.58 22.00 6.13
C SER A 2 -12.65 21.12 7.38
N ALA A 3 -13.86 20.73 7.78
CA ALA A 3 -14.08 19.88 8.94
C ALA A 3 -13.37 18.53 8.74
N LYS A 4 -12.57 18.12 9.72
CA LYS A 4 -11.96 16.80 9.78
C LYS A 4 -13.06 15.73 9.78
N THR A 5 -13.35 15.16 8.65
CA THR A 5 -14.28 14.03 8.56
C THR A 5 -13.45 12.75 8.58
N THR A 6 -13.29 12.15 9.75
CA THR A 6 -12.70 10.81 9.85
C THR A 6 -13.55 9.86 8.99
N PRO A 7 -12.92 9.05 8.12
CA PRO A 7 -13.66 8.09 7.29
C PRO A 7 -14.50 7.15 8.16
N LYS A 8 -15.76 6.93 7.76
CA LYS A 8 -16.69 6.08 8.53
C LYS A 8 -16.08 4.70 8.79
N GLY A 9 -15.95 4.34 10.06
CA GLY A 9 -15.50 3.02 10.51
C GLY A 9 -13.99 2.87 10.74
N LEU A 10 -13.18 3.89 10.43
CA LEU A 10 -11.74 3.89 10.71
C LEU A 10 -11.45 4.75 11.95
N LYS A 11 -10.54 4.26 12.79
CA LYS A 11 -10.06 4.97 13.97
C LYS A 11 -8.65 5.47 13.71
N GLU A 12 -8.42 6.76 13.93
CA GLU A 12 -7.08 7.35 13.84
C GLU A 12 -6.18 6.77 14.93
N VAL A 13 -4.94 6.43 14.56
CA VAL A 13 -3.90 5.90 15.43
C VAL A 13 -2.76 6.91 15.50
N THR A 14 -2.16 7.11 16.66
CA THR A 14 -0.98 7.97 16.77
C THR A 14 0.25 7.27 16.17
N TYR A 15 1.21 8.05 15.69
CA TYR A 15 2.47 7.50 15.16
C TYR A 15 3.18 6.62 16.18
N ASN A 16 3.24 7.05 17.43
CA ASN A 16 3.94 6.31 18.50
C ASN A 16 3.23 4.99 18.84
N ASP A 17 1.90 4.97 18.87
CA ASP A 17 1.14 3.74 19.10
C ASP A 17 1.31 2.76 17.94
N ALA A 18 1.29 3.25 16.70
CA ALA A 18 1.53 2.43 15.51
C ALA A 18 2.95 1.83 15.52
N VAL A 19 3.97 2.63 15.85
CA VAL A 19 5.36 2.13 15.97
C VAL A 19 5.47 1.09 17.07
N ALA A 20 4.87 1.32 18.25
CA ALA A 20 4.95 0.38 19.37
C ALA A 20 4.33 -0.98 19.00
N ARG A 21 3.13 -0.99 18.42
CA ARG A 21 2.45 -2.22 17.96
C ARG A 21 3.18 -2.91 16.83
N SER A 22 3.68 -2.14 15.85
CA SER A 22 4.47 -2.70 14.76
C SER A 22 5.78 -3.32 15.25
N LYS A 23 6.41 -2.73 16.27
CA LYS A 23 7.61 -3.28 16.91
C LYS A 23 7.34 -4.65 17.56
N GLU A 24 6.19 -4.81 18.21
CA GLU A 24 5.77 -6.12 18.73
C GLU A 24 5.59 -7.14 17.60
N TYR A 25 4.90 -6.74 16.51
CA TYR A 25 4.70 -7.59 15.33
C TYR A 25 6.04 -8.04 14.71
N PHE A 26 7.03 -7.17 14.63
CA PHE A 26 8.38 -7.46 14.11
C PHE A 26 9.34 -8.07 15.15
N GLY A 27 8.84 -8.59 16.28
CA GLY A 27 9.67 -9.24 17.28
C GLY A 27 10.70 -8.34 17.96
N GLY A 28 10.42 -7.04 18.05
CA GLY A 28 11.28 -6.04 18.69
C GLY A 28 12.11 -5.19 17.71
N ASP A 29 12.04 -5.44 16.40
CA ASP A 29 12.75 -4.65 15.39
C ASP A 29 12.11 -3.26 15.23
N GLU A 30 12.76 -2.26 15.79
CA GLU A 30 12.31 -0.87 15.77
C GLU A 30 12.51 -0.21 14.40
N LEU A 31 13.55 -0.62 13.66
CA LEU A 31 13.80 -0.08 12.33
C LEU A 31 12.71 -0.56 11.35
N ALA A 32 12.40 -1.85 11.37
CA ALA A 32 11.31 -2.40 10.57
C ALA A 32 9.97 -1.73 10.89
N ALA A 33 9.67 -1.52 12.18
CA ALA A 33 8.45 -0.87 12.64
C ALA A 33 8.34 0.58 12.14
N THR A 34 9.38 1.38 12.33
CA THR A 34 9.38 2.79 11.90
C THR A 34 9.29 2.94 10.38
N VAL A 35 9.98 2.08 9.63
CA VAL A 35 9.90 2.07 8.16
C VAL A 35 8.51 1.68 7.70
N TRP A 36 7.89 0.66 8.30
CA TRP A 36 6.54 0.24 7.94
C TRP A 36 5.52 1.35 8.21
N VAL A 37 5.51 1.92 9.41
CA VAL A 37 4.60 3.02 9.76
C VAL A 37 4.78 4.22 8.84
N SER A 38 6.02 4.58 8.53
CA SER A 38 6.32 5.76 7.70
C SER A 38 5.90 5.58 6.24
N LYS A 39 6.06 4.37 5.67
CA LYS A 39 5.91 4.12 4.24
C LYS A 39 4.62 3.38 3.86
N TYR A 40 4.15 2.43 4.68
CA TYR A 40 3.17 1.43 4.25
C TYR A 40 1.84 1.45 5.00
N ALA A 41 1.81 1.94 6.25
CA ALA A 41 0.58 2.07 7.01
C ALA A 41 -0.47 2.91 6.26
N LEU A 42 -1.73 2.50 6.33
CA LEU A 42 -2.84 3.23 5.70
C LEU A 42 -2.92 4.66 6.22
N LYS A 43 -2.86 5.61 5.31
CA LYS A 43 -2.96 7.04 5.60
C LYS A 43 -3.95 7.73 4.67
N ASP A 44 -4.48 8.85 5.13
CA ASP A 44 -5.18 9.79 4.27
C ASP A 44 -4.20 10.81 3.63
N SER A 45 -4.73 11.70 2.80
CA SER A 45 -3.95 12.77 2.15
C SER A 45 -3.39 13.81 3.11
N PHE A 46 -3.78 13.78 4.37
CA PHE A 46 -3.31 14.70 5.42
C PHE A 46 -2.27 14.05 6.33
N GLY A 47 -1.99 12.75 6.13
CA GLY A 47 -1.01 11.98 6.89
C GLY A 47 -1.54 11.34 8.17
N HIS A 48 -2.86 11.34 8.42
CA HIS A 48 -3.44 10.61 9.55
C HIS A 48 -3.34 9.10 9.31
N ILE A 49 -2.94 8.36 10.33
CA ILE A 49 -2.70 6.92 10.27
C ILE A 49 -3.94 6.17 10.75
N TYR A 50 -4.32 5.10 10.05
CA TYR A 50 -5.51 4.28 10.34
C TYR A 50 -5.19 2.80 10.54
N GLU A 51 -3.95 2.40 10.43
CA GLU A 51 -3.47 1.05 10.72
C GLU A 51 -2.42 1.10 11.83
N SER A 52 -2.51 0.18 12.78
CA SER A 52 -1.63 0.15 13.94
C SER A 52 -0.47 -0.81 13.78
N SER A 53 -0.58 -1.80 12.88
CA SER A 53 0.44 -2.83 12.65
C SER A 53 0.33 -3.42 11.25
N PRO A 54 1.36 -4.15 10.78
CA PRO A 54 1.30 -4.91 9.52
C PRO A 54 0.13 -5.91 9.45
N GLU A 55 -0.35 -6.39 10.59
CA GLU A 55 -1.52 -7.26 10.67
C GLU A 55 -2.78 -6.58 10.12
N ASP A 56 -3.02 -5.32 10.51
CA ASP A 56 -4.15 -4.53 10.00
C ASP A 56 -4.06 -4.36 8.47
N MET A 57 -2.87 -4.10 7.95
CA MET A 57 -2.60 -4.00 6.51
C MET A 57 -2.91 -5.33 5.80
N HIS A 58 -2.47 -6.46 6.35
CA HIS A 58 -2.74 -7.76 5.77
C HIS A 58 -4.23 -8.10 5.77
N HIS A 59 -4.96 -7.72 6.82
CA HIS A 59 -6.42 -7.86 6.86
C HIS A 59 -7.12 -7.00 5.82
N ARG A 60 -6.66 -5.77 5.57
CA ARG A 60 -7.19 -4.90 4.51
C ARG A 60 -6.95 -5.51 3.12
N ILE A 61 -5.73 -5.95 2.86
CA ILE A 61 -5.37 -6.57 1.58
C ILE A 61 -6.18 -7.85 1.35
N ALA A 62 -6.26 -8.72 2.36
CA ALA A 62 -7.01 -9.96 2.29
C ALA A 62 -8.51 -9.74 2.02
N ALA A 63 -9.11 -8.73 2.66
CA ALA A 63 -10.51 -8.38 2.42
C ALA A 63 -10.77 -7.89 0.99
N GLU A 64 -9.86 -7.10 0.42
CA GLU A 64 -10.01 -6.61 -0.95
C GLU A 64 -9.77 -7.71 -1.99
N ILE A 65 -8.80 -8.60 -1.77
CA ILE A 65 -8.57 -9.75 -2.64
C ILE A 65 -9.78 -10.69 -2.59
N GLU A 66 -10.31 -11.00 -1.40
CA GLU A 66 -11.53 -11.83 -1.26
C GLU A 66 -12.70 -11.25 -2.06
N ARG A 67 -12.86 -9.91 -2.04
CA ARG A 67 -13.91 -9.24 -2.81
C ARG A 67 -13.80 -9.55 -4.31
N ILE A 68 -12.60 -9.64 -4.83
CA ILE A 68 -12.34 -9.97 -6.25
C ILE A 68 -12.44 -11.48 -6.48
N GLU A 69 -11.92 -12.30 -5.57
CA GLU A 69 -11.97 -13.77 -5.63
C GLU A 69 -13.38 -14.32 -5.79
N LYS A 70 -14.38 -13.67 -5.19
CA LYS A 70 -15.81 -14.04 -5.33
C LYS A 70 -16.32 -14.06 -6.76
N ASN A 71 -15.59 -13.53 -7.72
CA ASN A 71 -15.94 -13.59 -9.14
C ASN A 71 -15.39 -14.84 -9.85
N TYR A 72 -14.60 -15.67 -9.17
CA TYR A 72 -13.93 -16.83 -9.74
C TYR A 72 -14.47 -18.15 -9.16
N PRO A 73 -14.34 -19.26 -9.89
CA PRO A 73 -14.62 -20.58 -9.35
C PRO A 73 -13.64 -20.93 -8.21
N ASN A 74 -14.16 -21.50 -7.12
CA ASN A 74 -13.37 -21.88 -5.92
C ASN A 74 -12.58 -20.70 -5.32
N PRO A 75 -13.25 -19.63 -4.90
CA PRO A 75 -12.60 -18.45 -4.37
C PRO A 75 -11.89 -18.76 -3.05
N LEU A 76 -10.72 -18.18 -2.85
CA LEU A 76 -10.06 -18.17 -1.56
C LEU A 76 -10.85 -17.28 -0.58
N SER A 77 -10.98 -17.75 0.65
CA SER A 77 -11.54 -16.98 1.75
C SER A 77 -10.56 -15.93 2.23
N ARG A 78 -11.08 -14.92 2.92
CA ARG A 78 -10.25 -13.87 3.56
C ARG A 78 -9.20 -14.46 4.51
N ASP A 79 -9.57 -15.49 5.28
CA ASP A 79 -8.66 -16.10 6.25
C ASP A 79 -7.54 -16.88 5.57
N GLU A 80 -7.82 -17.58 4.46
CA GLU A 80 -6.80 -18.25 3.65
C GLU A 80 -5.83 -17.24 3.05
N ILE A 81 -6.33 -16.13 2.49
CA ILE A 81 -5.50 -15.07 1.93
C ILE A 81 -4.67 -14.40 3.02
N PHE A 82 -5.27 -14.10 4.18
CA PHE A 82 -4.55 -13.54 5.32
C PHE A 82 -3.42 -14.46 5.78
N ALA A 83 -3.65 -15.77 5.89
CA ALA A 83 -2.63 -16.74 6.29
C ALA A 83 -1.43 -16.80 5.32
N LEU A 84 -1.63 -16.47 4.03
CA LEU A 84 -0.54 -16.36 3.07
C LEU A 84 0.31 -15.09 3.26
N LEU A 85 -0.30 -14.01 3.72
CA LEU A 85 0.32 -12.68 3.89
C LEU A 85 0.96 -12.52 5.27
N ASP A 86 0.33 -13.09 6.32
CA ASP A 86 0.70 -12.83 7.71
C ASP A 86 2.16 -13.15 7.99
N HIS A 87 2.80 -12.26 8.76
CA HIS A 87 4.24 -12.28 9.02
C HIS A 87 5.11 -12.32 7.74
N PHE A 88 4.56 -11.90 6.58
CA PHE A 88 5.24 -11.96 5.27
C PHE A 88 5.75 -13.36 4.93
N ARG A 89 5.00 -14.38 5.35
CA ARG A 89 5.49 -15.76 5.38
C ARG A 89 5.57 -16.41 4.00
N TYR A 90 4.54 -16.26 3.17
CA TYR A 90 4.46 -16.88 1.85
C TYR A 90 4.38 -15.85 0.74
N VAL A 91 3.69 -14.74 0.98
CA VAL A 91 3.51 -13.66 0.00
C VAL A 91 3.99 -12.36 0.64
N ILE A 92 4.96 -11.72 -0.01
CA ILE A 92 5.48 -10.40 0.37
C ILE A 92 5.05 -9.42 -0.73
N PRO A 93 4.00 -8.62 -0.52
CA PRO A 93 3.60 -7.62 -1.50
C PRO A 93 4.67 -6.55 -1.68
N GLN A 94 4.75 -5.97 -2.86
CA GLN A 94 5.57 -4.78 -3.09
C GLN A 94 4.90 -3.53 -2.50
N GLY A 95 5.66 -2.42 -2.43
CA GLY A 95 5.22 -1.20 -1.78
C GLY A 95 3.90 -0.63 -2.32
N GLY A 96 3.70 -0.61 -3.64
CA GLY A 96 2.45 -0.17 -4.27
C GLY A 96 1.24 -0.99 -3.82
N PRO A 97 1.25 -2.33 -3.94
CA PRO A 97 0.23 -3.19 -3.37
C PRO A 97 0.02 -3.01 -1.86
N MET A 98 1.08 -2.90 -1.06
CA MET A 98 0.95 -2.69 0.39
C MET A 98 0.19 -1.41 0.75
N THR A 99 0.44 -0.32 0.03
CA THR A 99 -0.22 0.97 0.30
C THR A 99 -1.54 1.14 -0.42
N GLY A 100 -1.72 0.52 -1.58
CA GLY A 100 -2.82 0.81 -2.50
C GLY A 100 -3.98 -0.18 -2.46
N ILE A 101 -3.75 -1.49 -2.23
CA ILE A 101 -4.84 -2.47 -2.22
C ILE A 101 -5.78 -2.20 -1.06
N GLY A 102 -7.07 -1.99 -1.37
CA GLY A 102 -8.10 -1.69 -0.38
C GLY A 102 -8.00 -0.28 0.24
N ASN A 103 -7.11 0.57 -0.25
CA ASN A 103 -7.01 1.96 0.19
C ASN A 103 -8.04 2.82 -0.56
N ASN A 104 -9.08 3.26 0.16
CA ASN A 104 -10.13 4.14 -0.35
C ASN A 104 -9.92 5.62 0.06
N LEU A 105 -8.79 5.94 0.71
CA LEU A 105 -8.50 7.29 1.22
C LEU A 105 -7.66 8.11 0.25
N GLN A 106 -6.90 7.42 -0.61
CA GLN A 106 -6.00 8.04 -1.59
C GLN A 106 -6.08 7.29 -2.91
N ILE A 107 -5.88 8.01 -4.00
CA ILE A 107 -5.66 7.39 -5.31
C ILE A 107 -4.21 6.93 -5.35
N ALA A 108 -3.99 5.64 -5.57
CA ALA A 108 -2.67 5.05 -5.64
C ALA A 108 -2.56 4.12 -6.85
N SER A 109 -1.38 4.10 -7.49
CA SER A 109 -1.02 3.07 -8.46
C SER A 109 -0.60 1.80 -7.74
N LEU A 110 -1.01 0.64 -8.25
CA LEU A 110 -0.53 -0.67 -7.77
C LEU A 110 0.77 -1.09 -8.47
N SER A 111 1.22 -0.32 -9.46
CA SER A 111 2.48 -0.55 -10.16
C SER A 111 3.62 0.23 -9.50
N ASN A 112 4.80 -0.40 -9.41
CA ASN A 112 5.97 0.22 -8.76
C ASN A 112 7.06 0.65 -9.74
N CYS A 113 7.18 -0.06 -10.88
CA CYS A 113 8.24 0.19 -11.85
C CYS A 113 7.63 0.40 -13.24
N PHE A 114 8.09 1.44 -13.92
CA PHE A 114 7.65 1.78 -15.27
C PHE A 114 8.86 1.83 -16.19
N VAL A 115 8.71 1.29 -17.39
CA VAL A 115 9.70 1.42 -18.45
C VAL A 115 9.19 2.47 -19.42
N ILE A 116 9.91 3.59 -19.50
CA ILE A 116 9.67 4.67 -20.45
C ILE A 116 10.74 4.65 -21.53
N GLY A 117 10.37 4.91 -22.77
CA GLY A 117 11.31 5.00 -23.88
C GLY A 117 10.67 4.78 -25.24
N HIS A 118 11.48 5.00 -26.28
CA HIS A 118 11.07 4.94 -27.65
C HIS A 118 11.69 3.78 -28.43
N LYS A 119 10.91 3.22 -29.39
CA LYS A 119 11.40 2.25 -30.39
C LYS A 119 12.32 2.88 -31.46
N LYS A 120 12.42 4.21 -31.54
CA LYS A 120 13.29 4.95 -32.49
C LYS A 120 14.12 5.98 -31.72
N PRO A 121 15.24 6.48 -32.31
CA PRO A 121 16.33 7.03 -31.53
C PRO A 121 15.84 7.99 -30.48
N ALA A 122 15.99 7.59 -29.23
CA ALA A 122 15.77 8.43 -28.07
C ALA A 122 16.72 9.64 -28.06
N ASP A 123 17.80 9.53 -28.84
CA ASP A 123 18.83 10.55 -29.06
C ASP A 123 18.37 11.59 -30.08
N SER A 124 17.30 12.28 -29.73
CA SER A 124 16.77 13.41 -30.49
C SER A 124 15.98 14.31 -29.54
N TYR A 125 15.85 15.61 -29.87
CA TYR A 125 15.03 16.54 -29.08
C TYR A 125 13.61 16.02 -28.88
N GLY A 126 12.97 15.49 -29.93
CA GLY A 126 11.62 14.94 -29.83
C GLY A 126 11.53 13.71 -28.93
N GLY A 127 12.56 12.85 -28.94
CA GLY A 127 12.65 11.68 -28.04
C GLY A 127 12.84 12.09 -26.59
N ILE A 128 13.73 13.05 -26.34
CA ILE A 128 14.01 13.57 -24.97
C ILE A 128 12.74 14.19 -24.38
N PHE A 129 12.12 15.16 -25.07
CA PHE A 129 10.92 15.82 -24.56
C PHE A 129 9.75 14.89 -24.35
N ARG A 130 9.63 13.83 -25.15
CA ARG A 130 8.57 12.85 -24.94
C ARG A 130 8.84 11.96 -23.74
N MET A 131 10.09 11.59 -23.47
CA MET A 131 10.44 10.87 -22.24
C MET A 131 10.14 11.73 -21.01
N ASP A 132 10.44 13.03 -21.05
CA ASP A 132 10.13 13.97 -19.98
C ASP A 132 8.61 14.06 -19.77
N GLU A 133 7.83 14.15 -20.83
CA GLU A 133 6.37 14.16 -20.78
C GLU A 133 5.82 12.89 -20.12
N GLU A 134 6.29 11.71 -20.54
CA GLU A 134 5.88 10.43 -19.97
C GLU A 134 6.29 10.32 -18.49
N GLN A 135 7.50 10.79 -18.12
CA GLN A 135 7.99 10.77 -16.76
C GLN A 135 7.16 11.63 -15.80
N VAL A 136 6.68 12.78 -16.26
CA VAL A 136 5.85 13.69 -15.45
C VAL A 136 4.45 13.12 -15.18
N GLN A 137 3.97 12.19 -16.02
CA GLN A 137 2.65 11.58 -15.91
C GLN A 137 2.62 10.34 -14.99
N ILE A 138 3.78 9.81 -14.60
CA ILE A 138 3.91 8.66 -13.70
C ILE A 138 3.96 9.12 -12.25
#